data_d2461b0b5a64f167b473479de68fe67e
#
_entry.id   d2461b0b5a64f167b473479de68fe67e
#
_cell.length_a   1.000
_cell.length_b   1.000
_cell.length_c   1.000
_cell.angle_alpha   90.00
_cell.angle_beta   90.00
_cell.angle_gamma   90.00
#
_symmetry.space_group_name_H-M   'P 1'
#
loop_
_entity.id
_entity.type
_entity.pdbx_description
1 polymer ?
#
loop_
_entity_poly.entity_id
_entity_poly.type
_entity_poly.pdbx_seq_one_letter_code
_entity_poly.pdbx_strand_id
1 'polypeptide(L)'
;MMLEILFEDEWLLVVDKPAGLVVHPAYKNASGTLLDIVRERDAAVVFSIVGRLDKLTSGVVVLAKSATAHSAMQRGWPKAEKDYLAVVRGRVDVAGGVIDLPLGTDPTDRRRRVVRPDGAPSVTTFERIDYDASLDRSLMRCRLVTGRRHQIRVHLAARGWPVVGDALYGEPHPEFERHALHAWRLTFRHPETSDIVRLRSALPASLVSLYPNSDTVLR
;
A
#
# COMPACT_ATOMS: atom_id res chain seq x y z
N MET A 1 -18.68 -10.60 -0.92
CA MET A 1 -18.18 -9.21 -1.10
C MET A 1 -17.73 -9.09 -2.55
N MET A 2 -18.22 -8.07 -3.28
CA MET A 2 -17.73 -7.80 -4.65
C MET A 2 -16.49 -6.91 -4.56
N LEU A 3 -15.43 -7.28 -5.30
CA LEU A 3 -14.23 -6.49 -5.46
C LEU A 3 -14.38 -5.59 -6.68
N GLU A 4 -13.96 -4.33 -6.58
CA GLU A 4 -13.82 -3.46 -7.74
C GLU A 4 -12.63 -3.92 -8.58
N ILE A 5 -12.86 -4.14 -9.87
CA ILE A 5 -11.84 -4.55 -10.84
C ILE A 5 -11.34 -3.30 -11.54
N LEU A 6 -10.04 -3.02 -11.42
CA LEU A 6 -9.38 -1.88 -12.04
C LEU A 6 -8.84 -2.22 -13.44
N PHE A 7 -8.47 -3.49 -13.65
CA PHE A 7 -7.98 -3.99 -14.93
C PHE A 7 -8.08 -5.52 -14.95
N GLU A 8 -8.42 -6.09 -16.10
CA GLU A 8 -8.42 -7.52 -16.30
C GLU A 8 -8.17 -7.88 -17.77
N ASP A 9 -7.31 -8.88 -17.97
CA ASP A 9 -7.07 -9.54 -19.26
C ASP A 9 -6.76 -11.04 -19.05
N GLU A 10 -6.16 -11.70 -20.04
CA GLU A 10 -5.79 -13.12 -19.96
C GLU A 10 -4.62 -13.38 -18.97
N TRP A 11 -3.81 -12.38 -18.68
CA TRP A 11 -2.57 -12.49 -17.89
C TRP A 11 -2.72 -12.00 -16.46
N LEU A 12 -3.50 -10.94 -16.26
CA LEU A 12 -3.57 -10.20 -15.01
C LEU A 12 -5.01 -9.94 -14.58
N LEU A 13 -5.20 -9.91 -13.26
CA LEU A 13 -6.35 -9.30 -12.60
C LEU A 13 -5.83 -8.25 -11.63
N VAL A 14 -6.30 -7.00 -11.74
CA VAL A 14 -5.96 -5.92 -10.81
C VAL A 14 -7.23 -5.43 -10.14
N VAL A 15 -7.21 -5.40 -8.82
CA VAL A 15 -8.38 -5.07 -8.02
C VAL A 15 -8.09 -3.91 -7.07
N ASP A 16 -9.13 -3.18 -6.70
CA ASP A 16 -9.12 -2.27 -5.56
C ASP A 16 -9.43 -3.05 -4.27
N LYS A 17 -8.40 -3.27 -3.47
CA LYS A 17 -8.55 -4.00 -2.21
C LYS A 17 -9.12 -3.10 -1.13
N PRO A 18 -10.26 -3.40 -0.53
CA PRO A 18 -10.74 -2.67 0.64
C PRO A 18 -9.80 -2.86 1.84
N ALA A 19 -9.79 -1.90 2.76
CA ALA A 19 -9.15 -2.06 4.05
C ALA A 19 -9.85 -3.18 4.86
N GLY A 20 -9.10 -3.86 5.72
CA GLY A 20 -9.61 -4.98 6.52
C GLY A 20 -9.46 -6.35 5.87
N LEU A 21 -9.31 -6.41 4.53
CA LEU A 21 -9.12 -7.66 3.80
C LEU A 21 -7.65 -8.07 3.77
N VAL A 22 -7.36 -9.30 4.19
CA VAL A 22 -6.02 -9.91 4.07
C VAL A 22 -5.80 -10.37 2.63
N VAL A 23 -4.60 -10.19 2.09
CA VAL A 23 -4.31 -10.50 0.67
C VAL A 23 -4.23 -12.01 0.43
N HIS A 24 -3.56 -12.78 1.29
CA HIS A 24 -3.41 -14.23 1.15
C HIS A 24 -3.51 -14.94 2.50
N PRO A 25 -3.87 -16.23 2.53
CA PRO A 25 -3.94 -17.00 3.77
C PRO A 25 -2.66 -16.93 4.59
N ALA A 26 -2.81 -16.79 5.90
CA ALA A 26 -1.75 -16.81 6.89
C ALA A 26 -2.25 -17.47 8.17
N TYR A 27 -1.34 -17.85 9.09
CA TYR A 27 -1.66 -18.60 10.30
C TYR A 27 -2.90 -18.12 11.10
N LYS A 28 -3.16 -16.80 11.12
CA LYS A 28 -4.33 -16.22 11.83
C LYS A 28 -5.53 -15.89 10.93
N ASN A 29 -5.41 -16.08 9.61
CA ASN A 29 -6.45 -15.81 8.62
C ASN A 29 -6.33 -16.88 7.54
N ALA A 30 -6.81 -18.07 7.85
CA ALA A 30 -6.69 -19.24 6.98
C ALA A 30 -7.64 -19.19 5.77
N SER A 31 -8.71 -18.37 5.84
CA SER A 31 -9.72 -18.21 4.79
C SER A 31 -10.29 -16.80 4.78
N GLY A 32 -11.13 -16.49 3.77
CA GLY A 32 -11.74 -15.17 3.60
C GLY A 32 -10.74 -14.09 3.15
N THR A 33 -9.69 -14.49 2.46
CA THR A 33 -8.67 -13.59 1.93
C THR A 33 -9.03 -13.12 0.53
N LEU A 34 -8.33 -12.07 0.04
CA LEU A 34 -8.47 -11.62 -1.34
C LEU A 34 -8.27 -12.78 -2.33
N LEU A 35 -7.26 -13.62 -2.09
CA LEU A 35 -6.98 -14.76 -2.95
C LEU A 35 -8.12 -15.78 -2.98
N ASP A 36 -8.79 -16.01 -1.85
CA ASP A 36 -9.94 -16.92 -1.79
C ASP A 36 -11.12 -16.35 -2.60
N ILE A 37 -11.42 -15.06 -2.45
CA ILE A 37 -12.51 -14.39 -3.17
C ILE A 37 -12.30 -14.47 -4.70
N VAL A 38 -11.08 -14.23 -5.18
CA VAL A 38 -10.83 -14.28 -6.63
C VAL A 38 -10.82 -15.72 -7.16
N ARG A 39 -10.44 -16.71 -6.36
CA ARG A 39 -10.54 -18.14 -6.72
C ARG A 39 -11.98 -18.63 -6.78
N GLU A 40 -12.84 -18.15 -5.90
CA GLU A 40 -14.28 -18.42 -5.96
C GLU A 40 -14.92 -17.81 -7.21
N ARG A 41 -14.42 -16.67 -7.69
CA ARG A 41 -14.90 -16.01 -8.90
C ARG A 41 -14.54 -16.82 -10.16
N ASP A 42 -13.35 -17.40 -10.21
CA ASP A 42 -12.88 -18.21 -11.35
C ASP A 42 -11.97 -19.35 -10.84
N ALA A 43 -12.60 -20.49 -10.61
CA ALA A 43 -11.90 -21.66 -10.07
C ALA A 43 -10.95 -22.34 -11.09
N ALA A 44 -11.08 -22.04 -12.39
CA ALA A 44 -10.21 -22.57 -13.43
C ALA A 44 -8.87 -21.85 -13.52
N VAL A 45 -8.76 -20.64 -12.95
CA VAL A 45 -7.56 -19.82 -12.99
C VAL A 45 -6.71 -19.97 -11.72
N VAL A 46 -5.41 -20.20 -11.90
CA VAL A 46 -4.44 -20.24 -10.79
C VAL A 46 -3.93 -18.83 -10.51
N PHE A 47 -4.63 -18.12 -9.64
CA PHE A 47 -4.22 -16.77 -9.24
C PHE A 47 -3.00 -16.79 -8.32
N SER A 48 -2.03 -15.92 -8.61
CA SER A 48 -0.84 -15.67 -7.81
C SER A 48 -0.67 -14.18 -7.52
N ILE A 49 -0.39 -13.81 -6.27
CA ILE A 49 -0.24 -12.42 -5.86
C ILE A 49 1.13 -11.90 -6.29
N VAL A 50 1.16 -10.80 -7.05
CA VAL A 50 2.40 -10.16 -7.50
C VAL A 50 2.99 -9.26 -6.41
N GLY A 51 2.15 -8.43 -5.80
CA GLY A 51 2.52 -7.52 -4.71
C GLY A 51 1.45 -7.51 -3.62
N ARG A 52 1.87 -7.38 -2.37
CA ARG A 52 0.95 -7.46 -1.23
C ARG A 52 0.79 -6.13 -0.53
N LEU A 53 -0.40 -5.90 0.01
CA LEU A 53 -0.71 -4.84 0.95
C LEU A 53 -0.92 -5.40 2.37
N ASP A 54 -0.71 -4.57 3.38
CA ASP A 54 -1.11 -4.89 4.74
C ASP A 54 -2.65 -5.03 4.84
N LYS A 55 -3.13 -5.77 5.84
CA LYS A 55 -4.57 -6.00 6.05
C LYS A 55 -5.38 -4.70 6.00
N LEU A 56 -4.92 -3.67 6.72
CA LEU A 56 -5.63 -2.39 6.87
C LEU A 56 -5.28 -1.35 5.79
N THR A 57 -4.32 -1.63 4.89
CA THR A 57 -4.03 -0.80 3.72
C THR A 57 -5.02 -1.12 2.61
N SER A 58 -5.65 -0.11 2.02
CA SER A 58 -6.52 -0.22 0.86
C SER A 58 -5.79 0.09 -0.44
N GLY A 59 -6.41 -0.20 -1.59
CA GLY A 59 -5.93 0.21 -2.91
C GLY A 59 -5.45 -0.91 -3.82
N VAL A 60 -4.68 -0.56 -4.83
CA VAL A 60 -4.33 -1.42 -5.97
C VAL A 60 -3.56 -2.67 -5.57
N VAL A 61 -4.07 -3.84 -5.94
CA VAL A 61 -3.39 -5.14 -5.81
C VAL A 61 -3.43 -5.88 -7.15
N VAL A 62 -2.26 -6.41 -7.56
CA VAL A 62 -2.10 -7.18 -8.81
C VAL A 62 -2.04 -8.66 -8.49
N LEU A 63 -2.82 -9.43 -9.24
CA LEU A 63 -2.78 -10.89 -9.29
C LEU A 63 -2.43 -11.34 -10.72
N ALA A 64 -1.55 -12.30 -10.84
CA ALA A 64 -1.26 -12.98 -12.09
C ALA A 64 -2.17 -14.20 -12.24
N LYS A 65 -2.64 -14.47 -13.46
CA LYS A 65 -3.56 -15.58 -13.78
C LYS A 65 -2.84 -16.88 -14.14
N SER A 66 -1.51 -16.87 -14.16
CA SER A 66 -0.69 -18.06 -14.42
C SER A 66 0.69 -17.95 -13.75
N ALA A 67 1.40 -19.05 -13.62
CA ALA A 67 2.78 -19.08 -13.12
C ALA A 67 3.74 -18.32 -14.05
N THR A 68 3.52 -18.34 -15.37
CA THR A 68 4.30 -17.61 -16.36
C THR A 68 4.12 -16.10 -16.18
N ALA A 69 2.88 -15.63 -16.10
CA ALA A 69 2.54 -14.23 -15.84
C ALA A 69 3.12 -13.77 -14.49
N HIS A 70 3.01 -14.59 -13.45
CA HIS A 70 3.57 -14.28 -12.13
C HIS A 70 5.10 -14.10 -12.19
N SER A 71 5.80 -15.04 -12.81
CA SER A 71 7.26 -14.98 -12.95
C SER A 71 7.72 -13.76 -13.74
N ALA A 72 7.02 -13.41 -14.83
CA ALA A 72 7.31 -12.23 -15.64
C ALA A 72 7.06 -10.93 -14.83
N MET A 73 5.94 -10.85 -14.12
CA MET A 73 5.65 -9.72 -13.23
C MET A 73 6.66 -9.57 -12.11
N GLN A 74 7.09 -10.67 -11.46
CA GLN A 74 8.10 -10.61 -10.39
C GLN A 74 9.44 -10.03 -10.89
N ARG A 75 9.88 -10.36 -12.11
CA ARG A 75 11.09 -9.77 -12.71
C ARG A 75 10.95 -8.27 -12.97
N GLY A 76 9.77 -7.83 -13.39
CA GLY A 76 9.47 -6.41 -13.65
C GLY A 76 9.11 -5.60 -12.40
N TRP A 77 8.67 -6.24 -11.32
CA TRP A 77 8.08 -5.60 -10.13
C TRP A 77 9.00 -4.59 -9.41
N PRO A 78 10.32 -4.78 -9.35
CA PRO A 78 11.22 -3.75 -8.81
C PRO A 78 11.19 -2.42 -9.57
N LYS A 79 10.87 -2.45 -10.87
CA LYS A 79 10.77 -1.26 -11.73
C LYS A 79 9.38 -0.63 -11.75
N ALA A 80 8.38 -1.28 -11.16
CA ALA A 80 7.04 -0.74 -11.07
C ALA A 80 7.01 0.48 -10.14
N GLU A 81 6.33 1.55 -10.58
CA GLU A 81 6.11 2.73 -9.74
C GLU A 81 4.88 2.51 -8.86
N LYS A 82 5.07 2.58 -7.57
CA LYS A 82 4.05 2.30 -6.54
C LYS A 82 3.86 3.52 -5.68
N ASP A 83 2.85 4.34 -6.00
CA ASP A 83 2.51 5.55 -5.25
C ASP A 83 1.40 5.27 -4.24
N TYR A 84 1.64 5.71 -3.03
CA TYR A 84 0.71 5.64 -1.91
C TYR A 84 0.34 7.04 -1.45
N LEU A 85 -0.88 7.19 -0.96
CA LEU A 85 -1.29 8.35 -0.18
C LEU A 85 -1.32 7.98 1.30
N ALA A 86 -0.76 8.85 2.11
CA ALA A 86 -0.76 8.73 3.57
C ALA A 86 -1.22 10.06 4.18
N VAL A 87 -2.12 9.98 5.16
CA VAL A 87 -2.40 11.12 6.05
C VAL A 87 -1.57 10.93 7.31
N VAL A 88 -0.71 11.91 7.62
CA VAL A 88 0.15 11.89 8.80
C VAL A 88 -0.23 12.98 9.79
N ARG A 89 0.11 12.80 11.07
CA ARG A 89 -0.05 13.82 12.11
C ARG A 89 0.99 14.90 11.96
N GLY A 90 0.56 16.12 12.22
CA GLY A 90 1.41 17.29 12.26
C GLY A 90 1.81 17.80 10.87
N ARG A 91 2.52 18.90 10.91
CA ARG A 91 3.09 19.56 9.72
C ARG A 91 4.39 18.86 9.33
N VAL A 92 4.46 18.43 8.09
CA VAL A 92 5.73 18.01 7.48
C VAL A 92 6.39 19.25 6.89
N ASP A 93 7.47 19.74 7.50
CA ASP A 93 8.06 21.04 7.16
C ASP A 93 8.84 21.06 5.84
N VAL A 94 9.16 19.91 5.28
CA VAL A 94 9.85 19.77 4.00
C VAL A 94 8.87 19.41 2.89
N ALA A 95 9.07 19.95 1.69
CA ALA A 95 8.18 19.69 0.55
C ALA A 95 8.30 18.24 0.05
N GLY A 96 9.45 17.61 0.21
CA GLY A 96 9.68 16.23 -0.20
C GLY A 96 11.10 15.76 0.12
N GLY A 97 11.37 14.49 -0.14
CA GLY A 97 12.68 13.92 0.12
C GLY A 97 12.74 12.40 0.00
N VAL A 98 13.82 11.84 0.52
CA VAL A 98 14.09 10.40 0.55
C VAL A 98 14.27 9.96 2.00
N ILE A 99 13.65 8.83 2.33
CA ILE A 99 13.90 8.11 3.59
C ILE A 99 14.61 6.82 3.21
N ASP A 100 15.90 6.75 3.50
CA ASP A 100 16.76 5.59 3.29
C ASP A 100 17.18 5.07 4.66
N LEU A 101 16.38 4.18 5.22
CA LEU A 101 16.57 3.61 6.55
C LEU A 101 16.31 2.10 6.49
N PRO A 102 17.32 1.26 6.82
CA PRO A 102 17.16 -0.19 6.75
C PRO A 102 16.17 -0.70 7.79
N LEU A 103 15.35 -1.68 7.40
CA LEU A 103 14.27 -2.20 8.23
C LEU A 103 14.48 -3.66 8.63
N GLY A 104 14.34 -3.95 9.92
CA GLY A 104 14.38 -5.30 10.49
C GLY A 104 13.10 -5.65 11.26
N THR A 105 13.03 -6.89 11.70
CA THR A 105 11.98 -7.32 12.64
C THR A 105 12.31 -6.77 14.02
N ASP A 106 11.31 -6.25 14.72
CA ASP A 106 11.44 -5.87 16.13
C ASP A 106 11.72 -7.14 16.96
N PRO A 107 12.81 -7.19 17.73
CA PRO A 107 13.14 -8.36 18.54
C PRO A 107 12.13 -8.63 19.66
N THR A 108 11.40 -7.61 20.09
CA THR A 108 10.43 -7.69 21.20
C THR A 108 9.00 -7.93 20.71
N ASP A 109 8.66 -7.50 19.50
CA ASP A 109 7.35 -7.72 18.89
C ASP A 109 7.46 -8.07 17.39
N ARG A 110 7.36 -9.35 17.06
CA ARG A 110 7.45 -9.85 15.66
C ARG A 110 6.40 -9.28 14.70
N ARG A 111 5.35 -8.66 15.21
CA ARG A 111 4.36 -7.95 14.38
C ARG A 111 4.92 -6.66 13.80
N ARG A 112 5.87 -6.04 14.49
CA ARG A 112 6.50 -4.76 14.15
C ARG A 112 7.70 -4.93 13.24
N ARG A 113 7.99 -3.88 12.51
CA ARG A 113 9.28 -3.60 11.87
C ARG A 113 9.88 -2.37 12.54
N VAL A 114 11.19 -2.31 12.59
CA VAL A 114 11.93 -1.17 13.19
C VAL A 114 13.11 -0.82 12.31
N VAL A 115 13.56 0.42 12.40
CA VAL A 115 14.82 0.85 11.78
C VAL A 115 15.96 0.18 12.53
N ARG A 116 16.82 -0.53 11.80
CA ARG A 116 17.98 -1.23 12.34
C ARG A 116 19.14 -1.18 11.36
N PRO A 117 20.39 -0.96 11.82
CA PRO A 117 21.57 -0.93 10.95
C PRO A 117 21.80 -2.25 10.18
N ASP A 118 21.45 -3.38 10.78
CA ASP A 118 21.52 -4.73 10.19
C ASP A 118 20.25 -5.15 9.44
N GLY A 119 19.31 -4.23 9.26
CA GLY A 119 18.06 -4.45 8.55
C GLY A 119 18.23 -4.53 7.04
N ALA A 120 17.18 -4.97 6.35
CA ALA A 120 17.15 -4.97 4.88
C ALA A 120 17.11 -3.53 4.34
N PRO A 121 17.90 -3.18 3.31
CA PRO A 121 17.84 -1.88 2.66
C PRO A 121 16.42 -1.51 2.26
N SER A 122 15.99 -0.31 2.63
CA SER A 122 14.63 0.15 2.45
C SER A 122 14.62 1.63 2.11
N VAL A 123 14.04 1.97 0.93
CA VAL A 123 14.02 3.35 0.42
C VAL A 123 12.62 3.74 0.04
N THR A 124 12.14 4.85 0.60
CA THR A 124 10.87 5.50 0.28
C THR A 124 11.13 6.94 -0.11
N THR A 125 10.66 7.38 -1.27
CA THR A 125 10.58 8.81 -1.58
C THR A 125 9.24 9.35 -1.14
N PHE A 126 9.19 10.61 -0.76
CA PHE A 126 7.94 11.25 -0.34
C PHE A 126 7.86 12.69 -0.83
N GLU A 127 6.62 13.17 -0.92
CA GLU A 127 6.27 14.56 -1.20
C GLU A 127 5.09 14.92 -0.30
N ARG A 128 5.18 16.08 0.37
CA ARG A 128 4.02 16.67 1.02
C ARG A 128 3.16 17.35 -0.03
N ILE A 129 1.95 16.83 -0.23
CA ILE A 129 0.98 17.39 -1.18
C ILE A 129 0.33 18.63 -0.58
N ASP A 130 -0.09 18.51 0.70
CA ASP A 130 -0.81 19.58 1.38
C ASP A 130 -0.66 19.47 2.90
N TYR A 131 -1.02 20.54 3.61
CA TYR A 131 -1.13 20.61 5.06
C TYR A 131 -2.38 21.34 5.49
N ASP A 132 -3.25 20.66 6.21
CA ASP A 132 -4.44 21.24 6.84
C ASP A 132 -4.12 21.64 8.28
N ALA A 133 -4.05 22.96 8.52
CA ALA A 133 -3.73 23.50 9.84
C ALA A 133 -4.87 23.32 10.86
N SER A 134 -6.12 23.19 10.39
CA SER A 134 -7.28 23.00 11.28
C SER A 134 -7.34 21.60 11.86
N LEU A 135 -6.83 20.60 11.12
CA LEU A 135 -6.77 19.20 11.52
C LEU A 135 -5.38 18.81 12.07
N ASP A 136 -4.39 19.71 11.93
CA ASP A 136 -2.96 19.44 12.17
C ASP A 136 -2.52 18.13 11.49
N ARG A 137 -2.76 18.05 10.17
CA ARG A 137 -2.46 16.87 9.35
C ARG A 137 -1.83 17.26 8.03
N SER A 138 -0.87 16.44 7.58
CA SER A 138 -0.30 16.56 6.24
C SER A 138 -0.76 15.40 5.35
N LEU A 139 -1.10 15.70 4.09
CA LEU A 139 -1.33 14.72 3.04
C LEU A 139 -0.01 14.48 2.30
N MET A 140 0.42 13.21 2.27
CA MET A 140 1.70 12.78 1.71
C MET A 140 1.48 11.87 0.52
N ARG A 141 2.26 12.06 -0.55
CA ARG A 141 2.51 11.04 -1.56
C ARG A 141 3.80 10.32 -1.20
N CYS A 142 3.75 9.00 -1.08
CA CYS A 142 4.92 8.15 -0.81
C CYS A 142 5.12 7.19 -1.96
N ARG A 143 6.35 7.10 -2.52
CA ARG A 143 6.70 6.12 -3.54
C ARG A 143 7.67 5.10 -2.98
N LEU A 144 7.34 3.82 -3.17
CA LEU A 144 8.19 2.71 -2.78
C LEU A 144 9.26 2.43 -3.85
N VAL A 145 10.53 2.65 -3.52
CA VAL A 145 11.69 2.15 -4.30
C VAL A 145 11.94 0.68 -3.95
N THR A 146 11.84 0.34 -2.67
CA THR A 146 11.84 -1.03 -2.15
C THR A 146 10.46 -1.36 -1.54
N GLY A 147 10.14 -2.64 -1.34
CA GLY A 147 8.82 -3.07 -0.84
C GLY A 147 8.91 -3.95 0.40
N ARG A 148 9.40 -3.42 1.53
CA ARG A 148 9.46 -4.17 2.80
C ARG A 148 8.14 -4.07 3.56
N ARG A 149 7.88 -5.07 4.40
CA ARG A 149 6.69 -5.08 5.25
C ARG A 149 6.61 -3.82 6.10
N HIS A 150 5.44 -3.15 6.12
CA HIS A 150 5.15 -1.91 6.88
C HIS A 150 6.06 -0.71 6.51
N GLN A 151 6.81 -0.76 5.40
CA GLN A 151 7.90 0.18 5.13
C GLN A 151 7.50 1.65 5.25
N ILE A 152 6.45 2.11 4.55
CA ILE A 152 6.02 3.52 4.61
C ILE A 152 5.66 3.92 6.04
N ARG A 153 4.93 3.08 6.76
CA ARG A 153 4.47 3.33 8.13
C ARG A 153 5.64 3.51 9.10
N VAL A 154 6.65 2.63 9.02
CA VAL A 154 7.86 2.72 9.86
C VAL A 154 8.70 3.92 9.48
N HIS A 155 8.91 4.16 8.17
CA HIS A 155 9.71 5.28 7.68
C HIS A 155 9.13 6.62 8.11
N LEU A 156 7.81 6.83 7.93
CA LEU A 156 7.16 8.07 8.35
C LEU A 156 7.18 8.23 9.87
N ALA A 157 6.91 7.18 10.63
CA ALA A 157 7.00 7.22 12.10
C ALA A 157 8.42 7.54 12.59
N ALA A 158 9.47 6.96 11.97
CA ALA A 158 10.86 7.24 12.28
C ALA A 158 11.28 8.71 12.00
N ARG A 159 10.54 9.40 11.12
CA ARG A 159 10.72 10.84 10.85
C ARG A 159 9.88 11.73 11.76
N GLY A 160 9.13 11.16 12.71
CA GLY A 160 8.22 11.91 13.57
C GLY A 160 6.87 12.27 12.92
N TRP A 161 6.53 11.64 11.80
CA TRP A 161 5.28 11.84 11.07
C TRP A 161 4.43 10.55 11.04
N PRO A 162 3.93 10.06 12.20
CA PRO A 162 3.19 8.82 12.22
C PRO A 162 1.90 8.93 11.40
N VAL A 163 1.57 7.85 10.68
CA VAL A 163 0.32 7.77 9.92
C VAL A 163 -0.87 7.80 10.87
N VAL A 164 -1.87 8.64 10.57
CA VAL A 164 -3.08 8.76 11.39
C VAL A 164 -3.77 7.39 11.52
N GLY A 165 -4.17 7.05 12.75
CA GLY A 165 -4.85 5.78 13.06
C GLY A 165 -3.94 4.55 13.08
N ASP A 166 -2.62 4.71 12.96
CA ASP A 166 -1.68 3.59 13.04
C ASP A 166 -1.39 3.21 14.49
N ALA A 167 -2.17 2.29 15.05
CA ALA A 167 -2.01 1.80 16.41
C ALA A 167 -0.69 1.03 16.66
N LEU A 168 0.09 0.71 15.61
CA LEU A 168 1.33 -0.06 15.75
C LEU A 168 2.57 0.86 15.78
N TYR A 169 2.54 1.98 15.05
CA TYR A 169 3.68 2.90 14.89
C TYR A 169 3.38 4.34 15.29
N GLY A 170 2.16 4.62 15.69
CA GLY A 170 1.67 5.90 16.17
C GLY A 170 0.63 5.68 17.24
N GLU A 171 -0.47 6.41 17.15
CA GLU A 171 -1.59 6.30 18.08
C GLU A 171 -2.87 5.94 17.33
N PRO A 172 -3.76 5.11 17.93
CA PRO A 172 -5.07 4.86 17.37
C PRO A 172 -5.86 6.17 17.24
N HIS A 173 -6.79 6.21 16.29
CA HIS A 173 -7.71 7.33 16.13
C HIS A 173 -9.10 6.88 16.58
N PRO A 174 -9.84 7.70 17.38
CA PRO A 174 -11.11 7.27 17.98
C PRO A 174 -12.18 6.89 16.94
N GLU A 175 -12.19 7.55 15.80
CA GLU A 175 -13.19 7.35 14.76
C GLU A 175 -12.65 6.69 13.49
N PHE A 176 -11.40 6.19 13.52
CA PHE A 176 -10.76 5.62 12.35
C PHE A 176 -9.91 4.41 12.74
N GLU A 177 -10.49 3.22 12.61
CA GLU A 177 -9.93 1.96 13.11
C GLU A 177 -8.80 1.36 12.25
N ARG A 178 -8.16 2.17 11.41
CA ARG A 178 -7.07 1.72 10.54
C ARG A 178 -6.01 2.81 10.34
N HIS A 179 -4.84 2.45 9.85
CA HIS A 179 -3.88 3.47 9.39
C HIS A 179 -4.35 4.12 8.07
N ALA A 180 -4.22 5.44 7.97
CA ALA A 180 -4.59 6.24 6.82
C ALA A 180 -3.55 6.13 5.70
N LEU A 181 -3.43 4.92 5.13
CA LEU A 181 -2.51 4.57 4.04
C LEU A 181 -3.29 3.86 2.92
N HIS A 182 -3.06 4.29 1.67
CA HIS A 182 -3.77 3.81 0.50
C HIS A 182 -2.83 3.64 -0.69
N ALA A 183 -2.80 2.47 -1.30
CA ALA A 183 -2.05 2.19 -2.53
C ALA A 183 -2.80 2.82 -3.72
N TRP A 184 -2.43 4.06 -4.04
CA TRP A 184 -3.20 4.96 -4.88
C TRP A 184 -2.99 4.77 -6.37
N ARG A 185 -1.71 4.74 -6.81
CA ARG A 185 -1.35 4.60 -8.23
C ARG A 185 -0.31 3.51 -8.41
N LEU A 186 -0.44 2.79 -9.50
CA LEU A 186 0.50 1.77 -9.91
C LEU A 186 0.78 1.91 -11.41
N THR A 187 2.07 1.99 -11.76
CA THR A 187 2.52 1.94 -13.16
C THR A 187 3.50 0.80 -13.32
N PHE A 188 3.27 -0.07 -14.28
CA PHE A 188 4.15 -1.20 -14.58
C PHE A 188 4.14 -1.55 -16.06
N ARG A 189 5.08 -2.37 -16.52
CA ARG A 189 5.05 -2.96 -17.87
C ARG A 189 4.24 -4.25 -17.85
N HIS A 190 3.32 -4.37 -18.80
CA HIS A 190 2.54 -5.59 -18.98
C HIS A 190 3.48 -6.78 -19.27
N PRO A 191 3.27 -7.96 -18.64
CA PRO A 191 4.21 -9.09 -18.72
C PRO A 191 4.33 -9.70 -20.12
N GLU A 192 3.30 -9.58 -20.95
CA GLU A 192 3.26 -10.11 -22.33
C GLU A 192 3.53 -9.02 -23.37
N THR A 193 2.72 -7.97 -23.39
CA THR A 193 2.77 -6.95 -24.45
C THR A 193 3.90 -5.93 -24.24
N SER A 194 4.46 -5.85 -23.04
CA SER A 194 5.42 -4.81 -22.62
C SER A 194 4.86 -3.37 -22.62
N ASP A 195 3.58 -3.19 -22.87
CA ASP A 195 2.91 -1.90 -22.76
C ASP A 195 2.94 -1.35 -21.34
N ILE A 196 2.89 -0.03 -21.22
CA ILE A 196 2.82 0.61 -19.91
C ILE A 196 1.36 0.67 -19.44
N VAL A 197 1.08 -0.09 -18.41
CA VAL A 197 -0.21 -0.08 -17.71
C VAL A 197 -0.15 0.94 -16.57
N ARG A 198 -1.12 1.88 -16.54
CA ARG A 198 -1.26 2.90 -15.49
C ARG A 198 -2.63 2.77 -14.85
N LEU A 199 -2.64 2.53 -13.55
CA LEU A 199 -3.85 2.31 -12.78
C LEU A 199 -3.93 3.26 -11.59
N ARG A 200 -5.14 3.63 -11.23
CA ARG A 200 -5.44 4.46 -10.07
C ARG A 200 -6.63 3.86 -9.34
N SER A 201 -6.51 3.72 -8.02
CA SER A 201 -7.63 3.41 -7.13
C SER A 201 -8.28 4.71 -6.66
N ALA A 202 -9.59 4.72 -6.53
CA ALA A 202 -10.33 5.85 -5.95
C ALA A 202 -10.00 6.01 -4.47
N LEU A 203 -10.07 7.24 -3.96
CA LEU A 203 -9.89 7.46 -2.53
C LEU A 203 -11.06 6.84 -1.75
N PRO A 204 -10.81 6.00 -0.77
CA PRO A 204 -11.88 5.48 0.07
C PRO A 204 -12.49 6.61 0.91
N ALA A 205 -13.81 6.62 1.06
CA ALA A 205 -14.55 7.64 1.80
C ALA A 205 -13.99 7.89 3.22
N SER A 206 -13.51 6.82 3.87
CA SER A 206 -12.85 6.91 5.18
C SER A 206 -11.54 7.72 5.16
N LEU A 207 -10.82 7.79 4.05
CA LEU A 207 -9.63 8.63 3.92
C LEU A 207 -10.01 10.06 3.57
N VAL A 208 -11.03 10.24 2.74
CA VAL A 208 -11.60 11.56 2.43
C VAL A 208 -12.14 12.21 3.71
N SER A 209 -12.83 11.48 4.59
CA SER A 209 -13.30 12.03 5.88
C SER A 209 -12.18 12.49 6.81
N LEU A 210 -11.00 11.85 6.74
CA LEU A 210 -9.83 12.27 7.51
C LEU A 210 -9.10 13.48 6.91
N TYR A 211 -9.24 13.71 5.61
CA TYR A 211 -8.63 14.81 4.88
C TYR A 211 -9.60 15.30 3.79
N PRO A 212 -10.62 16.11 4.14
CA PRO A 212 -11.71 16.50 3.23
C PRO A 212 -11.25 17.19 1.94
N ASN A 213 -10.12 17.92 1.97
CA ASN A 213 -9.57 18.58 0.80
C ASN A 213 -8.82 17.66 -0.16
N SER A 214 -8.69 16.36 0.15
CA SER A 214 -7.89 15.41 -0.65
C SER A 214 -8.32 15.35 -2.12
N ASP A 215 -9.61 15.35 -2.42
CA ASP A 215 -10.11 15.31 -3.80
C ASP A 215 -9.78 16.57 -4.60
N THR A 216 -9.69 17.73 -3.93
CA THR A 216 -9.36 19.02 -4.56
C THR A 216 -7.87 19.11 -4.88
N VAL A 217 -7.01 18.69 -3.96
CA VAL A 217 -5.54 18.80 -4.12
C VAL A 217 -4.91 17.69 -4.95
N LEU A 218 -5.65 16.61 -5.24
CA LEU A 218 -5.17 15.47 -6.05
C LEU A 218 -5.65 15.48 -7.51
N ARG A 219 -6.39 16.50 -7.91
CA ARG A 219 -6.79 16.75 -9.30
C ARG A 219 -5.62 17.33 -10.07
#